data_d9bdbd083b2989d4a6cc8c97c0300a20
#
_entry.id   d9bdbd083b2989d4a6cc8c97c0300a20
#
_cell.length_a   1.000
_cell.length_b   1.000
_cell.length_c   1.000
_cell.angle_alpha   90.00
_cell.angle_beta   90.00
_cell.angle_gamma   90.00
#
_symmetry.space_group_name_H-M   'P 1'
#
loop_
_entity.id
_entity.type
_entity.pdbx_description
1 polymer ?
#
loop_
_entity_poly.entity_id
_entity_poly.type
_entity_poly.pdbx_seq_one_letter_code
_entity_poly.pdbx_strand_id
1 'polypeptide(L)'
;IISYLLHPMLITFFTFWFLIYYSPIINETKNSVFLICLIFSTVLPMATFFILKNKNLITDLDASKKEERLLPMAFGALFFLIGFTLLRMVNVPLLIQGIMFCGLMNTILAWLITKHWKISIHALSLSSSMTIFWIFGYKYLIFNIGLIILVMIARTLTNAHNLLQIIAGILIGIISTFTYYYTLFIQL
;
A
#
# COMPACT_ATOMS: atom_id res chain seq x y z
N ILE A 1 -12.04 -1.29 15.37
CA ILE A 1 -11.74 0.13 15.07
C ILE A 1 -10.32 0.27 14.57
N ILE A 2 -9.26 -0.15 15.30
CA ILE A 2 -7.84 -0.01 14.92
C ILE A 2 -7.54 -0.60 13.54
N SER A 3 -8.08 -1.79 13.23
CA SER A 3 -7.88 -2.44 11.94
C SER A 3 -8.44 -1.63 10.75
N TYR A 4 -9.50 -0.86 10.96
CA TYR A 4 -10.06 0.03 9.95
C TYR A 4 -9.23 1.30 9.78
N LEU A 5 -8.72 1.89 10.87
CA LEU A 5 -7.85 3.06 10.81
C LEU A 5 -6.52 2.76 10.11
N LEU A 6 -6.01 1.54 10.30
CA LEU A 6 -4.80 1.05 9.65
C LEU A 6 -5.10 0.21 8.39
N HIS A 7 -6.23 0.49 7.73
CA HIS A 7 -6.57 -0.17 6.47
C HIS A 7 -5.56 0.20 5.38
N PRO A 8 -5.11 -0.75 4.54
CA PRO A 8 -4.11 -0.49 3.50
C PRO A 8 -4.39 0.73 2.63
N MET A 9 -5.64 0.93 2.22
CA MET A 9 -6.05 2.06 1.39
C MET A 9 -5.92 3.40 2.13
N LEU A 10 -6.24 3.45 3.44
CA LEU A 10 -6.06 4.66 4.24
C LEU A 10 -4.58 4.96 4.47
N ILE A 11 -3.77 3.95 4.73
CA ILE A 11 -2.32 4.11 4.87
C ILE A 11 -1.74 4.69 3.57
N THR A 12 -2.13 4.14 2.42
CA THR A 12 -1.66 4.62 1.11
C THR A 12 -2.14 6.05 0.84
N PHE A 13 -3.40 6.36 1.16
CA PHE A 13 -3.94 7.72 1.08
C PHE A 13 -3.10 8.72 1.87
N PHE A 14 -2.85 8.45 3.16
CA PHE A 14 -2.07 9.32 4.02
C PHE A 14 -0.62 9.44 3.56
N THR A 15 -0.03 8.37 3.02
CA THR A 15 1.33 8.39 2.48
C THR A 15 1.44 9.36 1.31
N PHE A 16 0.54 9.27 0.32
CA PHE A 16 0.53 10.19 -0.82
C PHE A 16 0.19 11.61 -0.39
N TRP A 17 -0.84 11.78 0.43
CA TRP A 17 -1.23 13.09 0.93
C TRP A 17 -0.08 13.81 1.62
N PHE A 18 0.56 13.14 2.57
CA PHE A 18 1.65 13.75 3.32
C PHE A 18 2.84 14.08 2.40
N LEU A 19 3.29 13.12 1.58
CA LEU A 19 4.48 13.33 0.76
C LEU A 19 4.27 14.33 -0.37
N ILE A 20 3.08 14.44 -0.94
CA ILE A 20 2.79 15.41 -2.00
C ILE A 20 2.66 16.84 -1.43
N TYR A 21 2.03 17.01 -0.28
CA TYR A 21 1.78 18.33 0.26
C TYR A 21 2.88 18.87 1.17
N TYR A 22 3.57 17.99 1.90
CA TYR A 22 4.56 18.40 2.91
C TYR A 22 6.01 18.14 2.51
N SER A 23 6.29 17.40 1.43
CA SER A 23 7.65 17.31 0.91
C SER A 23 7.89 18.44 -0.13
N PRO A 24 9.15 18.93 -0.27
CA PRO A 24 9.48 19.99 -1.23
C PRO A 24 9.59 19.52 -2.68
N ILE A 25 9.14 18.30 -2.99
CA ILE A 25 9.41 17.63 -4.27
C ILE A 25 8.49 18.14 -5.39
N ILE A 26 7.27 18.57 -5.09
CA ILE A 26 6.29 19.06 -6.06
C ILE A 26 5.84 20.46 -5.66
N ASN A 27 5.87 21.43 -6.56
CA ASN A 27 5.47 22.81 -6.24
C ASN A 27 4.16 23.25 -6.92
N GLU A 28 3.99 23.05 -8.22
CA GLU A 28 2.88 23.65 -8.98
C GLU A 28 1.70 22.72 -9.28
N THR A 29 1.90 21.40 -9.33
CA THR A 29 0.87 20.43 -9.78
C THR A 29 0.37 19.50 -8.68
N LYS A 30 0.55 19.87 -7.39
CA LYS A 30 0.22 19.02 -6.24
C LYS A 30 -1.18 18.43 -6.29
N ASN A 31 -2.18 19.25 -6.61
CA ASN A 31 -3.58 18.81 -6.61
C ASN A 31 -3.87 17.78 -7.71
N SER A 32 -3.35 17.99 -8.93
CA SER A 32 -3.54 17.05 -10.05
C SER A 32 -2.82 15.73 -9.78
N VAL A 33 -1.59 15.79 -9.27
CA VAL A 33 -0.81 14.61 -8.89
C VAL A 33 -1.49 13.84 -7.76
N PHE A 34 -1.95 14.55 -6.73
CA PHE A 34 -2.68 13.94 -5.63
C PHE A 34 -3.98 13.28 -6.09
N LEU A 35 -4.72 13.92 -7.00
CA LEU A 35 -5.96 13.36 -7.56
C LEU A 35 -5.71 12.04 -8.30
N ILE A 36 -4.66 11.96 -9.12
CA ILE A 36 -4.25 10.70 -9.77
C ILE A 36 -3.93 9.64 -8.70
N CYS A 37 -3.09 9.97 -7.73
CA CYS A 37 -2.73 9.04 -6.67
C CYS A 37 -3.95 8.60 -5.87
N LEU A 38 -4.84 9.52 -5.47
CA LEU A 38 -6.06 9.24 -4.73
C LEU A 38 -6.99 8.29 -5.49
N ILE A 39 -7.26 8.58 -6.76
CA ILE A 39 -8.16 7.77 -7.58
C ILE A 39 -7.63 6.34 -7.72
N PHE A 40 -6.38 6.18 -8.15
CA PHE A 40 -5.85 4.88 -8.54
C PHE A 40 -5.32 4.05 -7.37
N SER A 41 -4.91 4.66 -6.26
CA SER A 41 -4.43 3.90 -5.10
C SER A 41 -5.46 3.71 -3.98
N THR A 42 -6.56 4.48 -4.00
CA THR A 42 -7.53 4.47 -2.90
C THR A 42 -8.96 4.31 -3.39
N VAL A 43 -9.48 5.24 -4.22
CA VAL A 43 -10.91 5.29 -4.58
C VAL A 43 -11.31 4.08 -5.41
N LEU A 44 -10.60 3.78 -6.51
CA LEU A 44 -10.92 2.64 -7.38
C LEU A 44 -10.74 1.29 -6.68
N PRO A 45 -9.65 1.02 -5.94
CA PRO A 45 -9.55 -0.18 -5.12
C PRO A 45 -10.69 -0.31 -4.12
N MET A 46 -11.05 0.77 -3.40
CA MET A 46 -12.16 0.75 -2.43
C MET A 46 -13.50 0.46 -3.12
N ALA A 47 -13.80 1.13 -4.24
CA ALA A 47 -14.97 0.88 -5.04
C ALA A 47 -15.06 -0.57 -5.52
N THR A 48 -13.91 -1.17 -5.89
CA THR A 48 -13.84 -2.58 -6.28
C THR A 48 -14.32 -3.50 -5.15
N PHE A 49 -13.84 -3.30 -3.91
CA PHE A 49 -14.30 -4.10 -2.77
C PHE A 49 -15.82 -3.96 -2.54
N PHE A 50 -16.37 -2.75 -2.63
CA PHE A 50 -17.81 -2.55 -2.51
C PHE A 50 -18.60 -3.25 -3.63
N ILE A 51 -18.15 -3.13 -4.87
CA ILE A 51 -18.81 -3.78 -6.02
C ILE A 51 -18.76 -5.30 -5.87
N LEU A 52 -17.61 -5.87 -5.52
CA LEU A 52 -17.45 -7.31 -5.37
C LEU A 52 -18.28 -7.85 -4.19
N LYS A 53 -18.38 -7.09 -3.10
CA LYS A 53 -19.25 -7.45 -1.97
C LYS A 53 -20.73 -7.42 -2.35
N ASN A 54 -21.19 -6.38 -3.05
CA ASN A 54 -22.57 -6.27 -3.50
C ASN A 54 -22.94 -7.37 -4.53
N LYS A 55 -21.95 -7.88 -5.27
CA LYS A 55 -22.13 -9.04 -6.16
C LYS A 55 -21.97 -10.40 -5.46
N ASN A 56 -21.80 -10.43 -4.15
CA ASN A 56 -21.55 -11.64 -3.36
C ASN A 56 -20.32 -12.44 -3.81
N LEU A 57 -19.34 -11.78 -4.43
CA LEU A 57 -18.06 -12.38 -4.84
C LEU A 57 -17.02 -12.38 -3.71
N ILE A 58 -17.24 -11.58 -2.68
CA ILE A 58 -16.48 -11.58 -1.41
C ILE A 58 -17.45 -11.51 -0.24
N THR A 59 -17.09 -12.14 0.87
CA THR A 59 -17.96 -12.23 2.06
C THR A 59 -17.90 -10.97 2.92
N ASP A 60 -16.75 -10.31 2.99
CA ASP A 60 -16.55 -9.09 3.76
C ASP A 60 -15.58 -8.13 3.05
N LEU A 61 -15.55 -6.86 3.50
CA LEU A 61 -14.69 -5.84 2.90
C LEU A 61 -13.19 -6.03 3.15
N ASP A 62 -12.81 -6.88 4.13
CA ASP A 62 -11.42 -7.27 4.40
C ASP A 62 -10.99 -8.46 3.51
N ALA A 63 -11.94 -9.07 2.77
CA ALA A 63 -11.75 -10.32 2.05
C ALA A 63 -11.01 -11.34 2.94
N SER A 64 -11.67 -11.72 4.04
CA SER A 64 -11.05 -12.51 5.11
C SER A 64 -10.59 -13.89 4.63
N LYS A 65 -11.28 -14.47 3.64
CA LYS A 65 -10.84 -15.71 2.98
C LYS A 65 -9.74 -15.41 1.96
N LYS A 66 -8.75 -16.30 1.91
CA LYS A 66 -7.58 -16.16 1.04
C LYS A 66 -7.97 -16.05 -0.44
N GLU A 67 -8.87 -16.89 -0.88
CA GLU A 67 -9.34 -16.99 -2.26
C GLU A 67 -10.06 -15.70 -2.72
N GLU A 68 -10.82 -15.08 -1.83
CA GLU A 68 -11.56 -13.86 -2.10
C GLU A 68 -10.66 -12.63 -2.34
N ARG A 69 -9.38 -12.70 -1.91
CA ARG A 69 -8.40 -11.61 -2.09
C ARG A 69 -7.83 -11.51 -3.49
N LEU A 70 -7.80 -12.62 -4.22
CA LEU A 70 -7.06 -12.69 -5.49
C LEU A 70 -7.62 -11.70 -6.53
N LEU A 71 -8.94 -11.62 -6.64
CA LEU A 71 -9.59 -10.73 -7.60
C LEU A 71 -9.42 -9.25 -7.26
N PRO A 72 -9.73 -8.78 -6.02
CA PRO A 72 -9.46 -7.39 -5.63
C PRO A 72 -8.00 -6.97 -5.81
N MET A 73 -7.05 -7.86 -5.49
CA MET A 73 -5.61 -7.58 -5.63
C MET A 73 -5.20 -7.46 -7.10
N ALA A 74 -5.76 -8.27 -8.00
CA ALA A 74 -5.51 -8.16 -9.43
C ALA A 74 -5.98 -6.80 -9.97
N PHE A 75 -7.19 -6.35 -9.60
CA PHE A 75 -7.65 -5.00 -9.92
C PHE A 75 -6.79 -3.92 -9.29
N GLY A 76 -6.39 -4.09 -8.02
CA GLY A 76 -5.48 -3.17 -7.35
C GLY A 76 -4.15 -3.00 -8.09
N ALA A 77 -3.54 -4.10 -8.53
CA ALA A 77 -2.33 -4.06 -9.35
C ALA A 77 -2.56 -3.32 -10.69
N LEU A 78 -3.67 -3.57 -11.36
CA LEU A 78 -4.04 -2.86 -12.59
C LEU A 78 -4.19 -1.35 -12.34
N PHE A 79 -4.84 -0.93 -11.26
CA PHE A 79 -5.01 0.47 -10.94
C PHE A 79 -3.68 1.13 -10.60
N PHE A 80 -2.81 0.49 -9.82
CA PHE A 80 -1.46 1.00 -9.57
C PHE A 80 -0.65 1.13 -10.87
N LEU A 81 -0.78 0.20 -11.81
CA LEU A 81 -0.11 0.27 -13.11
C LEU A 81 -0.60 1.48 -13.92
N ILE A 82 -1.92 1.67 -14.02
CA ILE A 82 -2.51 2.82 -14.73
C ILE A 82 -2.07 4.13 -14.06
N GLY A 83 -2.18 4.23 -12.74
CA GLY A 83 -1.75 5.40 -11.97
C GLY A 83 -0.27 5.72 -12.19
N PHE A 84 0.61 4.72 -12.14
CA PHE A 84 2.04 4.86 -12.43
C PHE A 84 2.29 5.39 -13.85
N THR A 85 1.60 4.82 -14.85
CA THR A 85 1.73 5.25 -16.24
C THR A 85 1.29 6.70 -16.43
N LEU A 86 0.18 7.10 -15.82
CA LEU A 86 -0.30 8.49 -15.85
C LEU A 86 0.69 9.46 -15.21
N LEU A 87 1.25 9.11 -14.04
CA LEU A 87 2.28 9.94 -13.38
C LEU A 87 3.53 10.10 -14.25
N ARG A 88 3.91 9.07 -15.01
CA ARG A 88 4.98 9.17 -16.00
C ARG A 88 4.64 10.10 -17.16
N MET A 89 3.43 9.99 -17.70
CA MET A 89 2.99 10.82 -18.83
C MET A 89 2.94 12.30 -18.49
N VAL A 90 2.61 12.65 -17.25
CA VAL A 90 2.60 14.05 -16.77
C VAL A 90 3.93 14.50 -16.16
N ASN A 91 4.99 13.71 -16.34
CA ASN A 91 6.35 14.02 -15.91
C ASN A 91 6.49 14.39 -14.42
N VAL A 92 5.75 13.71 -13.55
CA VAL A 92 5.88 13.87 -12.08
C VAL A 92 7.30 13.45 -11.65
N PRO A 93 7.88 14.08 -10.61
CA PRO A 93 9.18 13.64 -10.08
C PRO A 93 9.27 12.14 -9.82
N LEU A 94 10.39 11.53 -10.20
CA LEU A 94 10.63 10.07 -10.12
C LEU A 94 10.34 9.51 -8.73
N LEU A 95 10.62 10.28 -7.68
CA LEU A 95 10.38 9.86 -6.30
C LEU A 95 8.89 9.58 -6.03
N ILE A 96 7.98 10.37 -6.56
CA ILE A 96 6.53 10.14 -6.41
C ILE A 96 6.05 8.98 -7.31
N GLN A 97 6.59 8.89 -8.54
CA GLN A 97 6.32 7.74 -9.41
C GLN A 97 6.74 6.44 -8.73
N GLY A 98 7.88 6.44 -8.00
CA GLY A 98 8.40 5.30 -7.26
C GLY A 98 7.44 4.78 -6.19
N ILE A 99 6.69 5.65 -5.51
CA ILE A 99 5.67 5.23 -4.53
C ILE A 99 4.57 4.41 -5.20
N MET A 100 4.06 4.88 -6.34
CA MET A 100 3.03 4.18 -7.11
C MET A 100 3.54 2.85 -7.66
N PHE A 101 4.79 2.83 -8.15
CA PHE A 101 5.45 1.61 -8.62
C PHE A 101 5.66 0.59 -7.50
N CYS A 102 6.09 1.02 -6.31
CA CYS A 102 6.22 0.14 -5.14
C CYS A 102 4.85 -0.44 -4.74
N GLY A 103 3.78 0.35 -4.80
CA GLY A 103 2.41 -0.14 -4.59
C GLY A 103 2.03 -1.23 -5.57
N LEU A 104 2.33 -1.06 -6.86
CA LEU A 104 2.14 -2.07 -7.90
C LEU A 104 2.89 -3.37 -7.58
N MET A 105 4.20 -3.26 -7.37
CA MET A 105 5.06 -4.45 -7.18
C MET A 105 4.74 -5.19 -5.88
N ASN A 106 4.46 -4.46 -4.80
CA ASN A 106 4.06 -5.05 -3.53
C ASN A 106 2.68 -5.75 -3.62
N THR A 107 1.76 -5.19 -4.41
CA THR A 107 0.46 -5.83 -4.66
C THR A 107 0.62 -7.11 -5.49
N ILE A 108 1.47 -7.11 -6.52
CA ILE A 108 1.79 -8.31 -7.32
C ILE A 108 2.45 -9.38 -6.44
N LEU A 109 3.45 -9.01 -5.63
CA LEU A 109 4.12 -9.93 -4.70
C LEU A 109 3.13 -10.54 -3.71
N ALA A 110 2.31 -9.71 -3.06
CA ALA A 110 1.29 -10.17 -2.13
C ALA A 110 0.27 -11.08 -2.83
N TRP A 111 -0.11 -10.80 -4.08
CA TRP A 111 -1.01 -11.62 -4.88
C TRP A 111 -0.41 -13.01 -5.18
N LEU A 112 0.86 -13.05 -5.59
CA LEU A 112 1.58 -14.31 -5.85
C LEU A 112 1.70 -15.16 -4.58
N ILE A 113 2.05 -14.55 -3.45
CA ILE A 113 2.15 -15.24 -2.17
C ILE A 113 0.77 -15.75 -1.71
N THR A 114 -0.27 -14.90 -1.86
CA THR A 114 -1.63 -15.22 -1.40
C THR A 114 -2.22 -16.43 -2.13
N LYS A 115 -1.80 -16.74 -3.34
CA LYS A 115 -2.19 -18.00 -4.03
C LYS A 115 -1.86 -19.25 -3.20
N HIS A 116 -0.76 -19.23 -2.49
CA HIS A 116 -0.26 -20.38 -1.75
C HIS A 116 -0.43 -20.21 -0.24
N TRP A 117 -0.15 -19.03 0.28
CA TRP A 117 -0.13 -18.74 1.69
C TRP A 117 -0.71 -17.37 2.04
N LYS A 118 -1.57 -17.31 3.05
CA LYS A 118 -2.23 -16.07 3.48
C LYS A 118 -1.21 -15.11 4.13
N ILE A 119 -0.95 -13.95 3.53
CA ILE A 119 -0.08 -12.89 4.07
C ILE A 119 -0.89 -11.72 4.61
N SER A 120 -0.36 -10.98 5.59
CA SER A 120 -1.00 -9.78 6.13
C SER A 120 -0.74 -8.56 5.25
N ILE A 121 -1.73 -8.18 4.45
CA ILE A 121 -1.66 -6.98 3.58
C ILE A 121 -1.61 -5.70 4.40
N HIS A 122 -2.25 -5.64 5.57
CA HIS A 122 -2.16 -4.51 6.51
C HIS A 122 -0.73 -4.27 6.98
N ALA A 123 -0.04 -5.33 7.39
CA ALA A 123 1.34 -5.25 7.84
C ALA A 123 2.29 -4.88 6.69
N LEU A 124 2.08 -5.45 5.51
CA LEU A 124 2.85 -5.16 4.30
C LEU A 124 2.69 -3.71 3.87
N SER A 125 1.46 -3.21 3.77
CA SER A 125 1.20 -1.83 3.37
C SER A 125 1.76 -0.81 4.36
N LEU A 126 1.60 -1.05 5.68
CA LEU A 126 2.12 -0.17 6.70
C LEU A 126 3.66 -0.11 6.66
N SER A 127 4.32 -1.25 6.65
CA SER A 127 5.78 -1.31 6.62
C SER A 127 6.38 -0.75 5.33
N SER A 128 5.71 -0.96 4.19
CA SER A 128 6.06 -0.33 2.91
C SER A 128 6.00 1.20 3.01
N SER A 129 4.91 1.76 3.53
CA SER A 129 4.74 3.20 3.71
C SER A 129 5.79 3.79 4.66
N MET A 130 6.10 3.10 5.76
CA MET A 130 7.16 3.52 6.69
C MET A 130 8.54 3.51 6.04
N THR A 131 8.82 2.53 5.19
CA THR A 131 10.07 2.48 4.42
C THR A 131 10.16 3.66 3.45
N ILE A 132 9.06 4.02 2.80
CA ILE A 132 9.01 5.21 1.95
C ILE A 132 9.26 6.47 2.78
N PHE A 133 8.59 6.65 3.93
CA PHE A 133 8.85 7.79 4.82
C PHE A 133 10.31 7.86 5.26
N TRP A 134 10.92 6.72 5.57
CA TRP A 134 12.33 6.63 5.94
C TRP A 134 13.25 7.09 4.80
N ILE A 135 12.99 6.67 3.56
CA ILE A 135 13.72 7.08 2.35
C ILE A 135 13.60 8.59 2.11
N PHE A 136 12.44 9.17 2.37
CA PHE A 136 12.20 10.62 2.27
C PHE A 136 12.76 11.44 3.44
N GLY A 137 13.47 10.81 4.38
CA GLY A 137 14.12 11.49 5.51
C GLY A 137 13.27 11.59 6.78
N TYR A 138 12.03 11.11 6.79
CA TYR A 138 11.14 11.10 7.96
C TYR A 138 11.41 9.89 8.86
N LYS A 139 12.51 9.95 9.65
CA LYS A 139 13.04 8.81 10.42
C LYS A 139 12.47 8.71 11.84
N TYR A 140 11.16 8.67 11.98
CA TYR A 140 10.47 8.57 13.27
C TYR A 140 10.42 7.12 13.79
N LEU A 141 11.56 6.59 14.24
CA LEU A 141 11.73 5.16 14.58
C LEU A 141 10.72 4.69 15.64
N ILE A 142 10.60 5.42 16.77
CA ILE A 142 9.72 5.04 17.88
C ILE A 142 8.26 5.01 17.44
N PHE A 143 7.84 6.01 16.67
CA PHE A 143 6.47 6.08 16.11
C PHE A 143 6.21 4.91 15.16
N ASN A 144 7.15 4.59 14.28
CA ASN A 144 7.04 3.49 13.32
C ASN A 144 6.94 2.13 14.03
N ILE A 145 7.77 1.89 15.05
CA ILE A 145 7.69 0.67 15.88
C ILE A 145 6.33 0.58 16.57
N GLY A 146 5.84 1.68 17.15
CA GLY A 146 4.53 1.73 17.79
C GLY A 146 3.39 1.35 16.85
N LEU A 147 3.39 1.85 15.61
CA LEU A 147 2.38 1.50 14.60
C LEU A 147 2.48 0.04 14.15
N ILE A 148 3.69 -0.51 14.01
CA ILE A 148 3.89 -1.94 13.70
C ILE A 148 3.31 -2.80 14.81
N ILE A 149 3.62 -2.51 16.08
CA ILE A 149 3.07 -3.24 17.22
C ILE A 149 1.54 -3.15 17.22
N LEU A 150 0.99 -1.97 16.95
CA LEU A 150 -0.45 -1.76 16.90
C LEU A 150 -1.14 -2.60 15.83
N VAL A 151 -0.56 -2.69 14.62
CA VAL A 151 -1.06 -3.58 13.56
C VAL A 151 -0.94 -5.05 13.98
N MET A 152 0.17 -5.46 14.57
CA MET A 152 0.36 -6.82 15.06
C MET A 152 -0.75 -7.21 16.04
N ILE A 153 -0.97 -6.38 17.06
CA ILE A 153 -2.03 -6.59 18.07
C ILE A 153 -3.41 -6.64 17.39
N ALA A 154 -3.73 -5.67 16.53
CA ALA A 154 -5.03 -5.59 15.89
C ALA A 154 -5.33 -6.82 15.01
N ARG A 155 -4.34 -7.32 14.24
CA ARG A 155 -4.54 -8.47 13.34
C ARG A 155 -4.54 -9.80 14.07
N THR A 156 -3.86 -9.90 15.21
CA THR A 156 -3.88 -11.09 16.08
C THR A 156 -5.18 -11.17 16.89
N LEU A 157 -5.60 -10.07 17.52
CA LEU A 157 -6.84 -10.04 18.31
C LEU A 157 -8.10 -10.28 17.46
N THR A 158 -8.09 -9.88 16.20
CA THR A 158 -9.20 -10.18 15.27
C THR A 158 -9.14 -11.59 14.67
N ASN A 159 -8.17 -12.44 15.06
CA ASN A 159 -7.92 -13.75 14.47
C ASN A 159 -7.79 -13.72 12.92
N ALA A 160 -7.44 -12.56 12.36
CA ALA A 160 -7.33 -12.38 10.92
C ALA A 160 -6.06 -13.05 10.35
N HIS A 161 -4.97 -13.02 11.13
CA HIS A 161 -3.67 -13.58 10.78
C HIS A 161 -2.93 -14.14 11.98
N ASN A 162 -2.10 -15.17 11.77
CA ASN A 162 -1.11 -15.60 12.75
C ASN A 162 0.14 -14.72 12.72
N LEU A 163 0.98 -14.82 13.73
CA LEU A 163 2.17 -13.99 13.91
C LEU A 163 3.14 -14.10 12.72
N LEU A 164 3.36 -15.30 12.17
CA LEU A 164 4.23 -15.50 11.02
C LEU A 164 3.74 -14.78 9.76
N GLN A 165 2.43 -14.75 9.52
CA GLN A 165 1.82 -14.03 8.39
C GLN A 165 1.98 -12.52 8.51
N ILE A 166 2.00 -12.00 9.73
CA ILE A 166 2.20 -10.57 10.01
C ILE A 166 3.66 -10.22 9.83
N ILE A 167 4.58 -10.98 10.44
CA ILE A 167 6.03 -10.78 10.33
C ILE A 167 6.48 -10.86 8.87
N ALA A 168 6.01 -11.86 8.12
CA ALA A 168 6.30 -11.96 6.69
C ALA A 168 5.80 -10.73 5.92
N GLY A 169 4.61 -10.22 6.22
CA GLY A 169 4.10 -8.98 5.64
C GLY A 169 5.01 -7.79 5.91
N ILE A 170 5.46 -7.63 7.16
CA ILE A 170 6.40 -6.56 7.55
C ILE A 170 7.72 -6.66 6.79
N LEU A 171 8.35 -7.83 6.80
CA LEU A 171 9.65 -8.04 6.16
C LEU A 171 9.57 -7.83 4.65
N ILE A 172 8.55 -8.38 3.99
CA ILE A 172 8.34 -8.19 2.55
C ILE A 172 8.12 -6.71 2.24
N GLY A 173 7.26 -6.01 3.00
CA GLY A 173 7.01 -4.59 2.80
C GLY A 173 8.27 -3.73 2.92
N ILE A 174 9.14 -4.00 3.90
CA ILE A 174 10.41 -3.29 4.06
C ILE A 174 11.38 -3.62 2.91
N ILE A 175 11.67 -4.91 2.73
CA ILE A 175 12.74 -5.36 1.82
C ILE A 175 12.39 -5.01 0.37
N SER A 176 11.17 -5.36 -0.08
CA SER A 176 10.76 -5.11 -1.46
C SER A 176 10.72 -3.62 -1.77
N THR A 177 10.10 -2.81 -0.89
CA THR A 177 9.99 -1.36 -1.11
C THR A 177 11.36 -0.69 -1.11
N PHE A 178 12.24 -1.05 -0.17
CA PHE A 178 13.60 -0.52 -0.13
C PHE A 178 14.37 -0.90 -1.40
N THR A 179 14.32 -2.18 -1.80
CA THR A 179 15.01 -2.66 -2.99
C THR A 179 14.52 -1.95 -4.26
N TYR A 180 13.21 -1.95 -4.53
CA TYR A 180 12.67 -1.32 -5.72
C TYR A 180 12.96 0.18 -5.76
N TYR A 181 12.78 0.86 -4.63
CA TYR A 181 12.96 2.29 -4.58
C TYR A 181 14.42 2.68 -4.76
N TYR A 182 15.33 2.00 -4.07
CA TYR A 182 16.76 2.28 -4.16
C TYR A 182 17.32 1.98 -5.55
N THR A 183 16.97 0.84 -6.13
CA THR A 183 17.55 0.40 -7.41
C THR A 183 16.99 1.16 -8.62
N LEU A 184 15.72 1.58 -8.58
CA LEU A 184 15.04 2.11 -9.76
C LEU A 184 14.78 3.63 -9.71
N PHE A 185 14.81 4.26 -8.54
CA PHE A 185 14.38 5.66 -8.38
C PHE A 185 15.37 6.56 -7.64
N ILE A 186 16.39 6.03 -6.97
CA ILE A 186 17.43 6.82 -6.28
C ILE A 186 18.74 6.84 -7.06
N GLN A 187 19.06 5.79 -7.80
CA GLN A 187 20.31 5.68 -8.56
C GLN A 187 20.25 6.40 -9.93
N LEU A 188 19.09 6.91 -10.33
CA LEU A 188 18.88 7.73 -11.54
C LEU A 188 18.89 9.21 -11.20
#